data_698e3e08aec36e58ded6c9fed70f204a
#
_entry.id   698e3e08aec36e58ded6c9fed70f204a
#
_cell.length_a   1.000
_cell.length_b   1.000
_cell.length_c   1.000
_cell.angle_alpha   90.00
_cell.angle_beta   90.00
_cell.angle_gamma   90.00
#
_symmetry.space_group_name_H-M   'P 1'
#
loop_
_entity.id
_entity.type
_entity.pdbx_description
1 polymer ?
#
loop_
_entity_poly.entity_id
_entity_poly.type
_entity_poly.pdbx_seq_one_letter_code
_entity_poly.pdbx_strand_id
1 'polypeptide(L)'
;SIHPATLTQADFLRGRLGYAVYDMAGAPDAIRRDMQNLPGTVVLISSPAQGAASAPDRTYARALGQIAREVFGPLNAGALILTGGETAYSVLDALGLRVIDLEDEPLEGVAAGWAEGILVMTKSGGFGGEEALHALAVYAAKRLGIHRDST
;
A
#
# COMPACT_ATOMS: atom_id res chain seq x y z
N SER A 1 -3.39 8.01 -0.94
CA SER A 1 -3.18 9.39 -1.42
C SER A 1 -3.89 9.63 -2.72
N ILE A 2 -4.40 10.84 -2.89
CA ILE A 2 -5.00 11.31 -4.15
C ILE A 2 -4.03 12.15 -4.99
N HIS A 3 -2.76 12.22 -4.59
CA HIS A 3 -1.74 12.96 -5.35
C HIS A 3 -1.58 12.34 -6.74
N PRO A 4 -1.47 13.16 -7.81
CA PRO A 4 -1.32 12.65 -9.18
C PRO A 4 -0.18 11.63 -9.35
N ALA A 5 0.96 11.84 -8.69
CA ALA A 5 2.08 10.91 -8.74
C ALA A 5 1.70 9.52 -8.19
N THR A 6 0.92 9.46 -7.10
CA THR A 6 0.45 8.20 -6.53
C THR A 6 -0.49 7.47 -7.49
N LEU A 7 -1.41 8.21 -8.12
CA LEU A 7 -2.34 7.61 -9.08
C LEU A 7 -1.60 7.07 -10.30
N THR A 8 -0.59 7.79 -10.80
CA THR A 8 0.27 7.31 -11.89
C THR A 8 1.01 6.04 -11.50
N GLN A 9 1.52 5.97 -10.28
CA GLN A 9 2.22 4.78 -9.76
C GLN A 9 1.26 3.58 -9.64
N ALA A 10 0.02 3.82 -9.22
CA ALA A 10 -1.00 2.78 -9.17
C ALA A 10 -1.35 2.25 -10.57
N ASP A 11 -1.52 3.15 -11.52
CA ASP A 11 -1.81 2.77 -12.91
C ASP A 11 -0.67 1.96 -13.54
N PHE A 12 0.58 2.30 -13.21
CA PHE A 12 1.75 1.55 -13.66
C PHE A 12 1.68 0.08 -13.26
N LEU A 13 1.12 -0.22 -12.09
CA LEU A 13 1.02 -1.58 -11.56
C LEU A 13 -0.21 -2.33 -12.07
N ARG A 14 -1.20 -1.60 -12.57
CA ARG A 14 -2.47 -2.19 -12.98
C ARG A 14 -2.26 -3.15 -14.15
N GLY A 15 -2.72 -4.40 -13.99
CA GLY A 15 -2.56 -5.44 -15.00
C GLY A 15 -1.20 -6.13 -15.04
N ARG A 16 -0.25 -5.74 -14.21
CA ARG A 16 1.06 -6.42 -14.14
C ARG A 16 0.99 -7.69 -13.30
N LEU A 17 1.79 -8.68 -13.67
CA LEU A 17 1.86 -9.93 -12.91
C LEU A 17 2.38 -9.68 -11.50
N GLY A 18 1.75 -10.34 -10.55
CA GLY A 18 2.11 -10.21 -9.14
C GLY A 18 1.47 -9.02 -8.43
N TYR A 19 0.62 -8.25 -9.13
CA TYR A 19 -0.09 -7.12 -8.55
C TYR A 19 -1.60 -7.27 -8.75
N ALA A 20 -2.34 -7.10 -7.66
CA ALA A 20 -3.80 -6.99 -7.68
C ALA A 20 -4.16 -5.57 -7.25
N VAL A 21 -4.74 -4.79 -8.14
CA VAL A 21 -5.07 -3.38 -7.91
C VAL A 21 -6.58 -3.23 -7.77
N TYR A 22 -7.00 -2.71 -6.62
CA TYR A 22 -8.40 -2.48 -6.30
C TYR A 22 -8.64 -1.01 -6.04
N ASP A 23 -9.69 -0.46 -6.60
CA ASP A 23 -10.18 0.84 -6.18
C ASP A 23 -10.84 0.70 -4.80
N MET A 24 -10.69 1.71 -3.95
CA MET A 24 -11.17 1.64 -2.57
C MET A 24 -12.66 1.35 -2.46
N ALA A 25 -13.47 1.78 -3.43
CA ALA A 25 -14.88 1.47 -3.47
C ALA A 25 -15.07 -0.04 -3.72
N GLY A 26 -15.66 -0.74 -2.76
CA GLY A 26 -15.89 -2.19 -2.87
C GLY A 26 -14.67 -3.07 -2.71
N ALA A 27 -13.50 -2.51 -2.37
CA ALA A 27 -12.26 -3.27 -2.23
C ALA A 27 -12.35 -4.44 -1.24
N PRO A 28 -12.93 -4.30 -0.04
CA PRO A 28 -13.00 -5.44 0.90
C PRO A 28 -13.71 -6.65 0.33
N ASP A 29 -14.84 -6.45 -0.33
CA ASP A 29 -15.61 -7.55 -0.92
C ASP A 29 -14.87 -8.20 -2.09
N ALA A 30 -14.27 -7.39 -2.95
CA ALA A 30 -13.48 -7.88 -4.08
C ALA A 30 -12.26 -8.67 -3.62
N ILE A 31 -11.55 -8.19 -2.61
CA ILE A 31 -10.38 -8.87 -2.05
C ILE A 31 -10.79 -10.21 -1.45
N ARG A 32 -11.87 -10.25 -0.66
CA ARG A 32 -12.36 -11.52 -0.08
C ARG A 32 -12.72 -12.54 -1.14
N ARG A 33 -13.35 -12.10 -2.21
CA ARG A 33 -13.71 -12.96 -3.34
C ARG A 33 -12.49 -13.57 -4.01
N ASP A 34 -11.41 -12.79 -4.14
CA ASP A 34 -10.22 -13.18 -4.89
C ASP A 34 -9.14 -13.82 -4.02
N MET A 35 -9.34 -13.93 -2.70
CA MET A 35 -8.31 -14.30 -1.71
C MET A 35 -7.54 -15.57 -2.05
N GLN A 36 -8.19 -16.59 -2.62
CA GLN A 36 -7.53 -17.85 -2.93
C GLN A 36 -6.50 -17.71 -4.06
N ASN A 37 -6.62 -16.66 -4.87
CA ASN A 37 -5.75 -16.40 -6.02
C ASN A 37 -4.71 -15.33 -5.75
N LEU A 38 -4.62 -14.82 -4.51
CA LEU A 38 -3.73 -13.73 -4.13
C LEU A 38 -2.40 -14.13 -3.46
N PRO A 39 -2.13 -15.39 -3.05
CA PRO A 39 -0.89 -15.71 -2.35
C PRO A 39 0.34 -15.27 -3.12
N GLY A 40 1.26 -14.56 -2.45
CA GLY A 40 2.46 -14.01 -3.05
C GLY A 40 2.24 -12.78 -3.93
N THR A 41 1.03 -12.24 -3.97
CA THR A 41 0.67 -11.07 -4.76
C THR A 41 0.71 -9.82 -3.91
N VAL A 42 1.14 -8.71 -4.49
CA VAL A 42 1.01 -7.39 -3.87
C VAL A 42 -0.41 -6.88 -4.11
N VAL A 43 -1.12 -6.58 -3.02
CA VAL A 43 -2.46 -6.00 -3.10
C VAL A 43 -2.33 -4.49 -2.94
N LEU A 44 -2.78 -3.76 -3.93
CA LEU A 44 -2.82 -2.30 -3.90
C LEU A 44 -4.27 -1.84 -3.83
N ILE A 45 -4.56 -0.99 -2.85
CA ILE A 45 -5.86 -0.35 -2.72
C ILE A 45 -5.68 1.12 -3.01
N SER A 46 -6.28 1.59 -4.08
CA SER A 46 -6.08 2.94 -4.61
C SER A 46 -7.26 3.85 -4.30
N SER A 47 -6.96 5.10 -4.04
CA SER A 47 -7.95 6.18 -4.00
C SER A 47 -8.58 6.39 -5.39
N PRO A 48 -9.74 7.06 -5.47
CA PRO A 48 -10.38 7.32 -6.75
C PRO A 48 -9.48 8.09 -7.72
N ALA A 49 -9.73 7.91 -9.01
CA ALA A 49 -9.02 8.64 -10.04
C ALA A 49 -9.20 10.15 -9.89
N GLN A 50 -8.19 10.90 -10.34
CA GLN A 50 -8.21 12.35 -10.31
C GLN A 50 -9.44 12.90 -11.07
N GLY A 51 -10.12 13.88 -10.49
CA GLY A 51 -11.32 14.48 -11.06
C GLY A 51 -12.64 13.82 -10.65
N ALA A 52 -12.61 12.60 -10.14
CA ALA A 52 -13.80 11.90 -9.63
C ALA A 52 -14.12 12.26 -8.17
N ALA A 53 -13.22 12.97 -7.49
CA ALA A 53 -13.26 13.17 -6.06
C ALA A 53 -13.48 14.63 -5.69
N SER A 54 -14.58 14.89 -5.00
CA SER A 54 -14.83 16.19 -4.35
C SER A 54 -14.50 16.17 -2.86
N ALA A 55 -14.14 15.01 -2.30
CA ALA A 55 -13.89 14.88 -0.88
C ALA A 55 -12.43 15.23 -0.52
N PRO A 56 -12.19 15.77 0.70
CA PRO A 56 -10.84 16.02 1.19
C PRO A 56 -10.01 14.73 1.28
N ASP A 57 -8.69 14.84 1.15
CA ASP A 57 -7.75 13.71 1.28
C ASP A 57 -7.95 12.93 2.58
N ARG A 58 -8.25 13.64 3.68
CA ARG A 58 -8.51 13.01 4.98
C ARG A 58 -9.67 12.02 4.95
N THR A 59 -10.72 12.28 4.18
CA THR A 59 -11.87 11.38 4.04
C THR A 59 -11.44 10.06 3.40
N TYR A 60 -10.64 10.14 2.34
CA TYR A 60 -10.10 8.95 1.68
C TYR A 60 -9.12 8.21 2.57
N ALA A 61 -8.29 8.92 3.31
CA ALA A 61 -7.34 8.32 4.23
C ALA A 61 -8.05 7.49 5.32
N ARG A 62 -9.11 8.02 5.90
CA ARG A 62 -9.92 7.29 6.89
C ARG A 62 -10.56 6.05 6.30
N ALA A 63 -11.11 6.16 5.09
CA ALA A 63 -11.71 5.03 4.40
C ALA A 63 -10.67 3.94 4.12
N LEU A 64 -9.47 4.32 3.67
CA LEU A 64 -8.38 3.38 3.47
C LEU A 64 -7.94 2.70 4.78
N GLY A 65 -7.91 3.44 5.87
CA GLY A 65 -7.63 2.88 7.20
C GLY A 65 -8.63 1.80 7.60
N GLN A 66 -9.92 2.05 7.38
CA GLN A 66 -10.95 1.07 7.67
C GLN A 66 -10.88 -0.16 6.78
N ILE A 67 -10.61 0.05 5.49
CA ILE A 67 -10.40 -1.06 4.54
C ILE A 67 -9.21 -1.91 4.98
N ALA A 68 -8.09 -1.27 5.31
CA ALA A 68 -6.91 -1.98 5.79
C ALA A 68 -7.22 -2.84 7.01
N ARG A 69 -7.98 -2.30 7.97
CA ARG A 69 -8.42 -3.05 9.15
C ARG A 69 -9.20 -4.31 8.80
N GLU A 70 -10.06 -4.24 7.78
CA GLU A 70 -10.86 -5.39 7.35
C GLU A 70 -10.06 -6.46 6.61
N VAL A 71 -9.05 -6.06 5.83
CA VAL A 71 -8.37 -6.99 4.91
C VAL A 71 -6.99 -7.43 5.39
N PHE A 72 -6.36 -6.70 6.30
CA PHE A 72 -4.98 -6.97 6.71
C PHE A 72 -4.81 -8.37 7.32
N GLY A 73 -5.66 -8.72 8.28
CA GLY A 73 -5.64 -10.03 8.91
C GLY A 73 -5.88 -11.16 7.92
N PRO A 74 -7.00 -11.13 7.16
CA PRO A 74 -7.28 -12.14 6.15
C PRO A 74 -6.19 -12.30 5.10
N LEU A 75 -5.54 -11.22 4.66
CA LEU A 75 -4.44 -11.28 3.71
C LEU A 75 -3.14 -11.81 4.31
N ASN A 76 -3.03 -11.85 5.64
CA ASN A 76 -1.80 -12.23 6.34
C ASN A 76 -0.59 -11.45 5.81
N ALA A 77 -0.74 -10.14 5.64
CA ALA A 77 0.28 -9.30 5.05
C ALA A 77 1.51 -9.19 5.96
N GLY A 78 2.69 -9.29 5.37
CA GLY A 78 3.97 -9.14 6.08
C GLY A 78 4.56 -7.72 5.95
N ALA A 79 4.03 -6.93 5.03
CA ALA A 79 4.50 -5.57 4.80
C ALA A 79 3.35 -4.64 4.45
N LEU A 80 3.54 -3.36 4.78
CA LEU A 80 2.66 -2.26 4.40
C LEU A 80 3.48 -1.20 3.67
N ILE A 81 2.98 -0.76 2.53
CA ILE A 81 3.53 0.39 1.81
C ILE A 81 2.45 1.46 1.81
N LEU A 82 2.72 2.56 2.49
CA LEU A 82 1.73 3.62 2.71
C LEU A 82 2.17 4.89 1.98
N THR A 83 1.34 5.41 1.10
CA THR A 83 1.64 6.62 0.36
C THR A 83 0.72 7.76 0.79
N GLY A 84 1.32 8.89 1.19
CA GLY A 84 0.64 10.04 1.76
C GLY A 84 0.61 10.01 3.28
N GLY A 85 0.89 11.15 3.92
CA GLY A 85 0.97 11.23 5.38
C GLY A 85 -0.36 10.94 6.08
N GLU A 86 -1.46 11.46 5.55
CA GLU A 86 -2.79 11.21 6.12
C GLU A 86 -3.17 9.73 5.99
N THR A 87 -2.86 9.11 4.87
CA THR A 87 -3.10 7.67 4.67
C THR A 87 -2.27 6.85 5.64
N ALA A 88 -0.98 7.16 5.77
CA ALA A 88 -0.10 6.46 6.69
C ALA A 88 -0.63 6.53 8.12
N TYR A 89 -0.98 7.71 8.58
CA TYR A 89 -1.54 7.89 9.91
C TYR A 89 -2.82 7.07 10.11
N SER A 90 -3.76 7.18 9.18
CA SER A 90 -5.06 6.51 9.31
C SER A 90 -4.95 4.99 9.29
N VAL A 91 -4.10 4.45 8.42
CA VAL A 91 -3.90 2.99 8.34
C VAL A 91 -3.19 2.47 9.59
N LEU A 92 -2.11 3.11 10.02
CA LEU A 92 -1.37 2.69 11.20
C LEU A 92 -2.24 2.78 12.46
N ASP A 93 -3.01 3.86 12.60
CA ASP A 93 -3.94 4.02 13.72
C ASP A 93 -5.02 2.92 13.70
N ALA A 94 -5.62 2.65 12.55
CA ALA A 94 -6.65 1.62 12.41
C ALA A 94 -6.13 0.21 12.75
N LEU A 95 -4.85 -0.06 12.46
CA LEU A 95 -4.20 -1.33 12.76
C LEU A 95 -3.58 -1.37 14.17
N GLY A 96 -3.61 -0.27 14.91
CA GLY A 96 -3.02 -0.19 16.24
C GLY A 96 -1.50 -0.19 16.26
N LEU A 97 -0.86 0.13 15.16
CA LEU A 97 0.61 0.16 15.03
C LEU A 97 1.12 1.56 15.40
N ARG A 98 1.58 1.71 16.64
CA ARG A 98 1.90 3.03 17.20
C ARG A 98 3.40 3.36 17.21
N VAL A 99 4.26 2.34 17.16
CA VAL A 99 5.71 2.51 17.24
C VAL A 99 6.33 1.80 16.05
N ILE A 100 7.15 2.52 15.30
CA ILE A 100 7.91 1.97 14.17
C ILE A 100 9.40 2.15 14.47
N ASP A 101 10.14 1.07 14.51
CA ASP A 101 11.60 1.10 14.62
C ASP A 101 12.18 1.31 13.24
N LEU A 102 12.52 2.57 12.91
CA LEU A 102 13.08 2.93 11.60
C LEU A 102 14.46 2.31 11.42
N GLU A 103 14.70 1.74 10.26
CA GLU A 103 15.90 0.97 9.98
C GLU A 103 16.58 1.36 8.67
N ASP A 104 15.83 1.79 7.65
CA ASP A 104 16.37 1.97 6.32
C ASP A 104 15.63 3.06 5.53
N GLU A 105 16.22 3.45 4.41
CA GLU A 105 15.67 4.36 3.42
C GLU A 105 15.80 3.72 2.03
N PRO A 106 14.89 2.80 1.67
CA PRO A 106 15.01 2.03 0.41
C PRO A 106 14.97 2.88 -0.86
N LEU A 107 14.32 4.03 -0.81
CA LEU A 107 14.34 5.06 -1.84
C LEU A 107 14.47 6.40 -1.14
N GLU A 108 15.02 7.40 -1.83
CA GLU A 108 15.14 8.74 -1.28
C GLU A 108 13.77 9.24 -0.82
N GLY A 109 13.69 9.66 0.44
CA GLY A 109 12.44 10.15 1.04
C GLY A 109 11.44 9.09 1.48
N VAL A 110 11.81 7.81 1.42
CA VAL A 110 10.95 6.71 1.87
C VAL A 110 11.57 6.05 3.10
N ALA A 111 10.89 6.16 4.23
CA ALA A 111 11.34 5.51 5.46
C ALA A 111 10.82 4.07 5.52
N ALA A 112 11.67 3.15 5.97
CA ALA A 112 11.30 1.76 6.20
C ALA A 112 11.69 1.34 7.62
N GLY A 113 10.82 0.58 8.27
CA GLY A 113 11.05 0.10 9.62
C GLY A 113 10.10 -1.03 9.99
N TRP A 114 10.17 -1.46 11.23
CA TRP A 114 9.37 -2.58 11.72
C TRP A 114 8.41 -2.13 12.82
N ALA A 115 7.18 -2.60 12.73
CA ALA A 115 6.17 -2.42 13.76
C ALA A 115 5.52 -3.79 14.02
N GLU A 116 5.73 -4.33 15.22
CA GLU A 116 5.16 -5.62 15.63
C GLU A 116 5.40 -6.75 14.60
N GLY A 117 6.61 -6.81 14.04
CA GLY A 117 6.97 -7.83 13.05
C GLY A 117 6.52 -7.53 11.63
N ILE A 118 5.89 -6.39 11.39
CA ILE A 118 5.42 -5.97 10.08
C ILE A 118 6.40 -4.93 9.52
N LEU A 119 6.83 -5.13 8.28
CA LEU A 119 7.65 -4.14 7.58
C LEU A 119 6.76 -3.00 7.10
N VAL A 120 7.01 -1.80 7.60
CA VAL A 120 6.24 -0.61 7.25
C VAL A 120 7.11 0.35 6.46
N MET A 121 6.65 0.77 5.30
CA MET A 121 7.28 1.79 4.50
C MET A 121 6.30 2.94 4.29
N THR A 122 6.79 4.16 4.49
CA THR A 122 5.98 5.36 4.28
C THR A 122 6.62 6.25 3.24
N LYS A 123 5.83 6.73 2.33
CA LYS A 123 6.23 7.56 1.20
C LYS A 123 5.32 8.78 1.12
N SER A 124 5.89 9.96 0.87
CA SER A 124 5.08 11.13 0.53
C SER A 124 4.34 10.88 -0.79
N GLY A 125 3.11 11.36 -0.90
CA GLY A 125 2.28 11.16 -2.09
C GLY A 125 2.92 11.67 -3.37
N GLY A 126 3.71 12.75 -3.31
CA GLY A 126 4.37 13.35 -4.46
C GLY A 126 5.73 12.75 -4.83
N PHE A 127 6.26 11.83 -4.03
CA PHE A 127 7.61 11.30 -4.24
C PHE A 127 7.66 10.16 -5.23
N GLY A 128 8.76 10.13 -6.01
CA GLY A 128 9.13 9.01 -6.86
C GLY A 128 8.51 9.05 -8.25
N GLY A 129 9.17 8.37 -9.19
CA GLY A 129 8.64 8.14 -10.53
C GLY A 129 7.56 7.06 -10.55
N GLU A 130 7.07 6.73 -11.73
CA GLU A 130 5.98 5.77 -11.89
C GLU A 130 6.29 4.37 -11.36
N GLU A 131 7.58 4.01 -11.28
CA GLU A 131 8.03 2.70 -10.81
C GLU A 131 8.26 2.63 -9.29
N ALA A 132 8.03 3.72 -8.55
CA ALA A 132 8.38 3.79 -7.13
C ALA A 132 7.70 2.69 -6.30
N LEU A 133 6.41 2.47 -6.46
CA LEU A 133 5.71 1.42 -5.71
C LEU A 133 6.20 0.03 -6.07
N HIS A 134 6.54 -0.21 -7.33
CA HIS A 134 7.14 -1.47 -7.77
C HIS A 134 8.49 -1.71 -7.07
N ALA A 135 9.35 -0.70 -7.04
CA ALA A 135 10.65 -0.79 -6.37
C ALA A 135 10.49 -1.10 -4.88
N LEU A 136 9.53 -0.48 -4.21
CA LEU A 136 9.26 -0.76 -2.79
C LEU A 136 8.70 -2.17 -2.58
N ALA A 137 7.88 -2.67 -3.48
CA ALA A 137 7.39 -4.05 -3.42
C ALA A 137 8.53 -5.05 -3.56
N VAL A 138 9.47 -4.80 -4.46
CA VAL A 138 10.68 -5.64 -4.63
C VAL A 138 11.53 -5.61 -3.36
N TYR A 139 11.74 -4.43 -2.79
CA TYR A 139 12.47 -4.29 -1.53
C TYR A 139 11.79 -5.08 -0.40
N ALA A 140 10.48 -4.96 -0.25
CA ALA A 140 9.72 -5.69 0.75
C ALA A 140 9.86 -7.20 0.59
N ALA A 141 9.75 -7.70 -0.63
CA ALA A 141 9.89 -9.13 -0.92
C ALA A 141 11.26 -9.65 -0.49
N LYS A 142 12.33 -8.91 -0.77
CA LYS A 142 13.69 -9.26 -0.37
C LYS A 142 13.84 -9.29 1.15
N ARG A 143 13.31 -8.29 1.83
CA ARG A 143 13.40 -8.17 3.29
C ARG A 143 12.61 -9.28 4.00
N LEU A 144 11.51 -9.73 3.41
CA LEU A 144 10.68 -10.82 3.95
C LEU A 144 11.15 -12.21 3.52
N GLY A 145 12.19 -12.30 2.68
CA GLY A 145 12.68 -13.57 2.17
C GLY A 145 11.76 -14.25 1.18
N ILE A 146 10.90 -13.47 0.50
CA ILE A 146 9.97 -13.99 -0.50
C ILE A 146 10.66 -13.97 -1.86
N HIS A 147 10.74 -15.14 -2.50
CA HIS A 147 11.24 -15.23 -3.87
C HIS A 147 10.09 -14.96 -4.83
N ARG A 148 10.12 -13.78 -5.45
CA ARG A 148 9.23 -13.47 -6.56
C ARG A 148 9.96 -13.79 -7.84
N ASP A 149 9.33 -14.60 -8.70
CA ASP A 149 9.86 -14.81 -10.04
C ASP A 149 9.97 -13.45 -10.73
N SER A 150 11.19 -13.09 -11.09
CA SER A 150 11.46 -11.83 -11.75
C SER A 150 10.99 -11.90 -13.19
N THR A 151 9.93 -11.22 -13.49
CA THR A 151 9.49 -11.01 -14.86
C THR A 151 9.25 -9.55 -15.12
#